data_342666ab00b87a5cf89b3d8272a19c80
#
_entry.id   342666ab00b87a5cf89b3d8272a19c80
#
_cell.length_a   1.000
_cell.length_b   1.000
_cell.length_c   1.000
_cell.angle_alpha   90.00
_cell.angle_beta   90.00
_cell.angle_gamma   90.00
#
_symmetry.space_group_name_H-M   'P 1'
#
loop_
_entity.id
_entity.type
_entity.pdbx_description
1 polymer ?
#
loop_
_entity_poly.entity_id
_entity_poly.type
_entity_poly.pdbx_seq_one_letter_code
_entity_poly.pdbx_strand_id
1 'polypeptide(L)'
;MFVTVLPDDSVLLRTPSIEVRKQDLQSKELKTLMAKMYRTVTDPSQDGVGIAAPQVGINRRIIWVQRLDKEDEPFECYVNIHIDSLLGKTRRGPEGCLSVPGFAGMVTRNNEVIISYSDLESGETLKEHVEGYTAVIFQHECDHLDGILYVDRADTVYINQAWMEELKQFDYTRPDWW
;
A
#
# COMPACT_ATOMS: atom_id res chain seq x y z
N MET A 1 19.92 5.86 -1.79
CA MET A 1 19.79 5.04 -3.00
C MET A 1 18.37 4.56 -3.03
N PHE A 2 17.61 4.92 -4.06
CA PHE A 2 16.24 4.49 -4.28
C PHE A 2 16.21 3.02 -4.72
N VAL A 3 15.08 2.35 -4.57
CA VAL A 3 14.83 1.04 -5.17
C VAL A 3 14.03 1.25 -6.44
N THR A 4 14.30 0.45 -7.45
CA THR A 4 13.52 0.50 -8.70
C THR A 4 12.17 -0.17 -8.46
N VAL A 5 11.09 0.52 -8.81
CA VAL A 5 9.75 -0.07 -8.80
C VAL A 5 9.60 -1.02 -9.98
N LEU A 6 9.12 -2.23 -9.73
CA LEU A 6 8.92 -3.24 -10.77
C LEU A 6 7.66 -2.95 -11.58
N PRO A 7 7.66 -3.23 -12.90
CA PRO A 7 6.47 -3.15 -13.73
C PRO A 7 5.48 -4.29 -13.44
N ASP A 8 4.22 -4.11 -13.83
CA ASP A 8 3.09 -5.01 -13.56
C ASP A 8 3.22 -6.42 -14.14
N ASP A 9 4.05 -6.61 -15.17
CA ASP A 9 4.36 -7.92 -15.76
C ASP A 9 5.38 -8.74 -14.96
N SER A 10 5.93 -8.17 -13.88
CA SER A 10 6.86 -8.88 -13.02
C SER A 10 6.18 -10.05 -12.30
N VAL A 11 6.71 -11.25 -12.45
CA VAL A 11 6.25 -12.48 -11.77
C VAL A 11 6.22 -12.29 -10.25
N LEU A 12 7.13 -11.49 -9.71
CA LEU A 12 7.20 -11.23 -8.27
C LEU A 12 5.95 -10.52 -7.75
N LEU A 13 5.37 -9.60 -8.52
CA LEU A 13 4.14 -8.91 -8.16
C LEU A 13 2.89 -9.81 -8.17
N ARG A 14 3.01 -11.00 -8.74
CA ARG A 14 1.96 -12.03 -8.78
C ARG A 14 2.22 -13.18 -7.81
N THR A 15 3.28 -13.08 -7.01
CA THR A 15 3.68 -14.10 -6.04
C THR A 15 3.31 -13.66 -4.63
N PRO A 16 2.52 -14.45 -3.88
CA PRO A 16 2.22 -14.12 -2.48
C PRO A 16 3.49 -13.95 -1.65
N SER A 17 3.51 -12.90 -0.85
CA SER A 17 4.66 -12.54 -0.02
C SER A 17 4.75 -13.43 1.21
N ILE A 18 5.99 -13.71 1.62
CA ILE A 18 6.29 -14.48 2.83
C ILE A 18 6.58 -13.55 4.02
N GLU A 19 6.27 -14.01 5.21
CA GLU A 19 6.52 -13.28 6.43
C GLU A 19 8.01 -13.14 6.74
N VAL A 20 8.35 -12.06 7.43
CA VAL A 20 9.66 -11.85 8.06
C VAL A 20 9.70 -12.66 9.36
N ARG A 21 10.71 -13.50 9.52
CA ARG A 21 10.84 -14.30 10.74
C ARG A 21 11.11 -13.41 11.96
N LYS A 22 10.59 -13.79 13.13
CA LYS A 22 10.75 -13.03 14.37
C LYS A 22 12.21 -12.66 14.65
N GLN A 23 13.14 -13.56 14.44
CA GLN A 23 14.58 -13.33 14.64
C GLN A 23 15.19 -12.29 13.69
N ASP A 24 14.55 -12.00 12.56
CA ASP A 24 15.04 -11.09 11.51
C ASP A 24 14.42 -9.68 11.65
N LEU A 25 13.43 -9.47 12.54
CA LEU A 25 12.72 -8.18 12.72
C LEU A 25 13.66 -7.03 13.10
N GLN A 26 14.77 -7.31 13.78
CA GLN A 26 15.77 -6.32 14.17
C GLN A 26 17.03 -6.34 13.29
N SER A 27 17.04 -7.16 12.23
CA SER A 27 18.21 -7.30 11.36
C SER A 27 18.58 -5.97 10.66
N LYS A 28 19.86 -5.80 10.39
CA LYS A 28 20.36 -4.64 9.64
C LYS A 28 19.83 -4.64 8.20
N GLU A 29 19.65 -5.82 7.63
CA GLU A 29 19.12 -6.03 6.29
C GLU A 29 17.69 -5.52 6.18
N LEU A 30 16.82 -5.87 7.16
CA LEU A 30 15.45 -5.39 7.20
C LEU A 30 15.40 -3.87 7.37
N LYS A 31 16.14 -3.31 8.32
CA LYS A 31 16.22 -1.86 8.54
C LYS A 31 16.70 -1.11 7.30
N THR A 32 17.67 -1.68 6.59
CA THR A 32 18.18 -1.09 5.34
C THR A 32 17.11 -1.13 4.23
N LEU A 33 16.38 -2.24 4.11
CA LEU A 33 15.28 -2.37 3.14
C LEU A 33 14.18 -1.35 3.43
N MET A 34 13.70 -1.30 4.68
CA MET A 34 12.65 -0.35 5.10
C MET A 34 13.05 1.10 4.79
N ALA A 35 14.31 1.47 5.09
CA ALA A 35 14.81 2.82 4.79
C ALA A 35 14.88 3.12 3.27
N LYS A 36 15.18 2.13 2.44
CA LYS A 36 15.17 2.29 0.98
C LYS A 36 13.74 2.44 0.45
N MET A 37 12.81 1.61 0.91
CA MET A 37 11.39 1.69 0.55
C MET A 37 10.82 3.07 0.93
N TYR A 38 11.10 3.53 2.15
CA TYR A 38 10.70 4.86 2.62
C TYR A 38 11.14 5.97 1.67
N ARG A 39 12.43 5.99 1.29
CA ARG A 39 12.95 6.98 0.35
C ARG A 39 12.31 6.90 -1.02
N THR A 40 11.92 5.70 -1.46
CA THR A 40 11.24 5.52 -2.75
C THR A 40 9.83 6.10 -2.72
N VAL A 41 9.03 5.77 -1.70
CA VAL A 41 7.64 6.23 -1.62
C VAL A 41 7.54 7.73 -1.30
N THR A 42 8.51 8.28 -0.56
CA THR A 42 8.55 9.72 -0.23
C THR A 42 9.30 10.56 -1.26
N ASP A 43 9.75 9.98 -2.37
CA ASP A 43 10.33 10.75 -3.47
C ASP A 43 9.26 11.63 -4.12
N PRO A 44 9.43 12.96 -4.14
CA PRO A 44 8.44 13.86 -4.73
C PRO A 44 8.11 13.58 -6.19
N SER A 45 8.96 12.84 -6.91
CA SER A 45 8.71 12.44 -8.29
C SER A 45 7.76 11.24 -8.41
N GLN A 46 7.50 10.51 -7.32
CA GLN A 46 6.67 9.31 -7.33
C GLN A 46 5.21 9.57 -6.95
N ASP A 47 4.96 10.60 -6.14
CA ASP A 47 3.62 11.01 -5.66
C ASP A 47 2.82 9.82 -5.06
N GLY A 48 3.52 8.94 -4.33
CA GLY A 48 2.95 7.71 -3.77
C GLY A 48 2.52 7.88 -2.32
N VAL A 49 1.38 7.33 -1.95
CA VAL A 49 0.86 7.28 -0.57
C VAL A 49 1.10 5.93 0.12
N GLY A 50 1.61 4.95 -0.63
CA GLY A 50 1.97 3.62 -0.12
C GLY A 50 2.92 2.89 -1.06
N ILE A 51 3.60 1.88 -0.54
CA ILE A 51 4.48 0.99 -1.30
C ILE A 51 4.64 -0.36 -0.58
N ALA A 52 4.61 -1.45 -1.34
CA ALA A 52 4.83 -2.81 -0.85
C ALA A 52 6.19 -3.37 -1.30
N ALA A 53 6.81 -4.22 -0.46
CA ALA A 53 8.12 -4.78 -0.75
C ALA A 53 8.20 -5.56 -2.08
N PRO A 54 7.18 -6.30 -2.55
CA PRO A 54 7.19 -6.90 -3.88
C PRO A 54 7.45 -5.91 -5.01
N GLN A 55 6.94 -4.67 -4.91
CA GLN A 55 7.14 -3.64 -5.93
C GLN A 55 8.62 -3.24 -6.09
N VAL A 56 9.42 -3.46 -5.08
CA VAL A 56 10.87 -3.17 -5.11
C VAL A 56 11.73 -4.44 -5.17
N GLY A 57 11.15 -5.54 -5.62
CA GLY A 57 11.88 -6.77 -5.90
C GLY A 57 12.10 -7.69 -4.69
N ILE A 58 11.37 -7.48 -3.58
CA ILE A 58 11.56 -8.25 -2.35
C ILE A 58 10.28 -8.97 -1.94
N ASN A 59 10.30 -10.31 -1.96
CA ASN A 59 9.15 -11.13 -1.54
C ASN A 59 9.06 -11.21 -0.01
N ARG A 60 8.56 -10.14 0.63
CA ARG A 60 8.30 -10.07 2.08
C ARG A 60 7.02 -9.27 2.34
N ARG A 61 6.31 -9.64 3.42
CA ARG A 61 5.11 -8.91 3.88
C ARG A 61 5.51 -7.64 4.61
N ILE A 62 5.88 -6.61 3.84
CA ILE A 62 6.28 -5.28 4.34
C ILE A 62 5.62 -4.22 3.46
N ILE A 63 5.01 -3.22 4.10
CA ILE A 63 4.47 -2.05 3.42
C ILE A 63 4.88 -0.76 4.14
N TRP A 64 4.88 0.34 3.41
CA TRP A 64 4.81 1.70 3.95
C TRP A 64 3.48 2.31 3.52
N VAL A 65 2.84 3.03 4.45
CA VAL A 65 1.56 3.71 4.21
C VAL A 65 1.63 5.11 4.81
N GLN A 66 1.17 6.12 4.06
CA GLN A 66 0.92 7.44 4.60
C GLN A 66 -0.37 7.40 5.42
N ARG A 67 -0.28 7.73 6.70
CA ARG A 67 -1.37 7.70 7.66
C ARG A 67 -2.15 9.02 7.62
N LEU A 68 -2.95 9.19 6.56
CA LEU A 68 -3.80 10.37 6.36
C LEU A 68 -4.88 10.55 7.44
N ASP A 69 -5.11 9.51 8.25
CA ASP A 69 -5.99 9.48 9.41
C ASP A 69 -5.33 9.94 10.72
N LYS A 70 -4.04 10.27 10.69
CA LYS A 70 -3.27 10.75 11.85
C LYS A 70 -2.83 12.20 11.65
N GLU A 71 -2.58 12.89 12.77
CA GLU A 71 -1.97 14.21 12.77
C GLU A 71 -0.60 14.16 12.08
N ASP A 72 -0.25 15.19 11.32
CA ASP A 72 0.98 15.28 10.49
C ASP A 72 1.09 14.21 9.37
N GLU A 73 0.08 13.39 9.16
CA GLU A 73 0.00 12.40 8.06
C GLU A 73 1.29 11.58 7.86
N PRO A 74 1.86 10.96 8.93
CA PRO A 74 3.15 10.33 8.86
C PRO A 74 3.14 9.09 7.97
N PHE A 75 4.28 8.78 7.33
CA PHE A 75 4.50 7.46 6.76
C PHE A 75 4.89 6.47 7.86
N GLU A 76 4.18 5.35 7.92
CA GLU A 76 4.44 4.26 8.88
C GLU A 76 4.72 2.94 8.16
N CYS A 77 5.63 2.14 8.72
CA CYS A 77 6.02 0.84 8.18
C CYS A 77 5.34 -0.28 8.95
N TYR A 78 4.79 -1.23 8.21
CA TYR A 78 4.11 -2.39 8.75
C TYR A 78 4.76 -3.68 8.23
N VAL A 79 5.18 -4.54 9.15
CA VAL A 79 5.83 -5.82 8.85
C VAL A 79 4.90 -6.97 9.24
N ASN A 80 4.80 -7.99 8.40
CA ASN A 80 3.87 -9.12 8.56
C ASN A 80 2.41 -8.66 8.67
N ILE A 81 2.07 -7.64 7.89
CA ILE A 81 0.75 -7.04 7.87
C ILE A 81 -0.30 -7.97 7.25
N HIS A 82 -1.47 -8.04 7.87
CA HIS A 82 -2.68 -8.69 7.37
C HIS A 82 -3.90 -7.82 7.59
N ILE A 83 -4.89 -7.93 6.72
CA ILE A 83 -6.23 -7.41 6.95
C ILE A 83 -7.05 -8.54 7.58
N ASP A 84 -7.36 -8.40 8.84
CA ASP A 84 -8.15 -9.37 9.61
C ASP A 84 -9.65 -9.27 9.28
N SER A 85 -10.13 -8.04 9.02
CA SER A 85 -11.54 -7.78 8.72
C SER A 85 -11.71 -6.57 7.82
N LEU A 86 -12.65 -6.67 6.90
CA LEU A 86 -13.17 -5.57 6.09
C LEU A 86 -14.50 -5.13 6.72
N LEU A 87 -14.62 -3.85 7.06
CA LEU A 87 -15.73 -3.29 7.80
C LEU A 87 -16.30 -2.04 7.09
N GLY A 88 -17.34 -1.48 7.70
CA GLY A 88 -17.96 -0.24 7.23
C GLY A 88 -18.68 -0.38 5.89
N LYS A 89 -18.79 0.75 5.19
CA LYS A 89 -19.42 0.81 3.87
C LYS A 89 -18.39 0.58 2.77
N THR A 90 -18.84 0.04 1.66
CA THR A 90 -18.02 -0.01 0.45
C THR A 90 -18.22 1.25 -0.37
N ARG A 91 -17.15 1.70 -1.02
CA ARG A 91 -17.17 2.79 -1.96
C ARG A 91 -16.34 2.48 -3.19
N ARG A 92 -16.85 2.89 -4.33
CA ARG A 92 -16.16 2.82 -5.61
C ARG A 92 -15.34 4.09 -5.79
N GLY A 93 -14.04 3.98 -5.97
CA GLY A 93 -13.13 5.10 -6.13
C GLY A 93 -11.98 4.79 -7.10
N PRO A 94 -11.27 5.84 -7.54
CA PRO A 94 -10.13 5.68 -8.44
C PRO A 94 -8.89 5.19 -7.70
N GLU A 95 -8.15 4.28 -8.34
CA GLU A 95 -6.83 3.84 -7.89
C GLU A 95 -5.82 3.90 -9.04
N GLY A 96 -4.57 4.23 -8.69
CA GLY A 96 -3.40 4.09 -9.53
C GLY A 96 -2.30 3.33 -8.79
N CYS A 97 -1.25 2.93 -9.48
CA CYS A 97 -0.15 2.20 -8.87
C CYS A 97 1.17 2.55 -9.56
N LEU A 98 2.24 2.72 -8.79
CA LEU A 98 3.58 2.98 -9.30
C LEU A 98 4.08 1.85 -10.21
N SER A 99 3.63 0.61 -9.99
CA SER A 99 3.96 -0.55 -10.81
C SER A 99 3.11 -0.68 -12.07
N VAL A 100 2.06 0.14 -12.24
CA VAL A 100 1.16 0.13 -13.42
C VAL A 100 1.09 1.55 -14.02
N PRO A 101 2.21 2.07 -14.52
CA PRO A 101 2.27 3.45 -14.99
C PRO A 101 1.37 3.69 -16.21
N GLY A 102 0.74 4.86 -16.28
CA GLY A 102 -0.14 5.26 -17.38
C GLY A 102 -1.55 4.68 -17.34
N PHE A 103 -1.89 3.93 -16.30
CA PHE A 103 -3.21 3.35 -16.09
C PHE A 103 -3.79 3.82 -14.75
N ALA A 104 -5.10 3.91 -14.70
CA ALA A 104 -5.86 4.06 -13.47
C ALA A 104 -7.17 3.29 -13.60
N GLY A 105 -7.78 2.91 -12.49
CA GLY A 105 -9.01 2.11 -12.50
C GLY A 105 -9.94 2.42 -11.36
N MET A 106 -11.21 2.13 -11.56
CA MET A 106 -12.23 2.27 -10.51
C MET A 106 -12.34 0.97 -9.74
N VAL A 107 -12.06 1.04 -8.44
CA VAL A 107 -12.06 -0.11 -7.52
C VAL A 107 -13.07 0.13 -6.40
N THR A 108 -13.75 -0.92 -5.97
CA THR A 108 -14.63 -0.87 -4.80
C THR A 108 -13.89 -1.38 -3.57
N ARG A 109 -13.77 -0.54 -2.54
CA ARG A 109 -13.10 -0.84 -1.27
C ARG A 109 -14.01 -0.58 -0.07
N ASN A 110 -13.71 -1.25 1.04
CA ASN A 110 -14.30 -0.90 2.34
C ASN A 110 -13.62 0.35 2.91
N ASN A 111 -14.38 1.17 3.63
CA ASN A 111 -13.85 2.37 4.26
C ASN A 111 -13.31 2.13 5.69
N GLU A 112 -13.35 0.89 6.17
CA GLU A 112 -12.82 0.50 7.47
C GLU A 112 -12.17 -0.87 7.39
N VAL A 113 -11.04 -1.05 8.10
CA VAL A 113 -10.34 -2.33 8.22
C VAL A 113 -9.84 -2.56 9.64
N ILE A 114 -9.78 -3.82 10.06
CA ILE A 114 -8.95 -4.24 11.18
C ILE A 114 -7.70 -4.85 10.59
N ILE A 115 -6.54 -4.31 10.99
CA ILE A 115 -5.23 -4.81 10.59
C ILE A 115 -4.53 -5.50 11.75
N SER A 116 -3.68 -6.47 11.43
CA SER A 116 -2.71 -7.05 12.38
C SER A 116 -1.32 -7.02 11.78
N TYR A 117 -0.30 -6.79 12.59
CA TYR A 117 1.09 -6.69 12.15
C TYR A 117 2.06 -7.01 13.29
N SER A 118 3.32 -7.28 12.97
CA SER A 118 4.36 -7.54 13.98
C SER A 118 4.92 -6.24 14.55
N ASP A 119 4.93 -6.11 15.87
CA ASP A 119 5.76 -5.13 16.56
C ASP A 119 7.25 -5.44 16.33
N LEU A 120 8.00 -4.46 15.87
CA LEU A 120 9.41 -4.66 15.49
C LEU A 120 10.33 -4.94 16.68
N GLU A 121 9.98 -4.49 17.88
CA GLU A 121 10.83 -4.65 19.07
C GLU A 121 10.53 -5.97 19.78
N SER A 122 9.26 -6.23 20.09
CA SER A 122 8.85 -7.43 20.83
C SER A 122 8.60 -8.63 19.93
N GLY A 123 8.25 -8.39 18.65
CA GLY A 123 7.78 -9.40 17.71
C GLY A 123 6.39 -9.94 18.06
N GLU A 124 5.65 -9.24 18.93
CA GLU A 124 4.26 -9.56 19.23
C GLU A 124 3.34 -9.05 18.12
N THR A 125 2.15 -9.64 18.00
CA THR A 125 1.14 -9.17 17.07
C THR A 125 0.35 -8.03 17.67
N LEU A 126 0.38 -6.89 17.01
CA LEU A 126 -0.46 -5.73 17.29
C LEU A 126 -1.68 -5.72 16.36
N LYS A 127 -2.76 -5.09 16.81
CA LYS A 127 -3.98 -4.87 16.01
C LYS A 127 -4.40 -3.42 16.08
N GLU A 128 -4.93 -2.92 14.96
CA GLU A 128 -5.40 -1.55 14.83
C GLU A 128 -6.66 -1.49 13.98
N HIS A 129 -7.58 -0.60 14.33
CA HIS A 129 -8.72 -0.22 13.50
C HIS A 129 -8.35 1.02 12.69
N VAL A 130 -8.52 0.97 11.39
CA VAL A 130 -8.18 2.05 10.45
C VAL A 130 -9.40 2.40 9.62
N GLU A 131 -9.65 3.69 9.43
CA GLU A 131 -10.82 4.23 8.76
C GLU A 131 -10.44 5.13 7.57
N GLY A 132 -11.44 5.42 6.75
CA GLY A 132 -11.35 6.39 5.66
C GLY A 132 -10.45 5.96 4.51
N TYR A 133 -9.82 6.93 3.86
CA TYR A 133 -8.98 6.65 2.71
C TYR A 133 -7.71 5.86 3.09
N THR A 134 -7.21 6.02 4.31
CA THR A 134 -6.10 5.21 4.82
C THR A 134 -6.44 3.72 4.80
N ALA A 135 -7.68 3.33 5.11
CA ALA A 135 -8.13 1.94 4.99
C ALA A 135 -8.08 1.42 3.54
N VAL A 136 -8.32 2.28 2.55
CA VAL A 136 -8.16 1.95 1.13
C VAL A 136 -6.69 1.71 0.78
N ILE A 137 -5.78 2.57 1.25
CA ILE A 137 -4.34 2.41 1.03
C ILE A 137 -3.88 1.06 1.59
N PHE A 138 -4.27 0.71 2.82
CA PHE A 138 -3.95 -0.59 3.40
C PHE A 138 -4.45 -1.77 2.55
N GLN A 139 -5.68 -1.69 2.02
CA GLN A 139 -6.22 -2.73 1.14
C GLN A 139 -5.42 -2.86 -0.16
N HIS A 140 -5.02 -1.73 -0.76
CA HIS A 140 -4.19 -1.70 -1.97
C HIS A 140 -2.81 -2.33 -1.72
N GLU A 141 -2.12 -1.91 -0.66
CA GLU A 141 -0.78 -2.42 -0.36
C GLU A 141 -0.79 -3.88 0.09
N CYS A 142 -1.83 -4.32 0.84
CA CYS A 142 -1.99 -5.73 1.19
C CYS A 142 -2.30 -6.61 -0.02
N ASP A 143 -3.04 -6.11 -1.00
CA ASP A 143 -3.24 -6.82 -2.27
C ASP A 143 -1.90 -7.12 -2.95
N HIS A 144 -0.96 -6.18 -3.01
CA HIS A 144 0.39 -6.43 -3.51
C HIS A 144 1.09 -7.58 -2.79
N LEU A 145 0.90 -7.68 -1.46
CA LEU A 145 1.47 -8.77 -0.68
C LEU A 145 0.83 -10.13 -0.99
N ASP A 146 -0.38 -10.13 -1.51
CA ASP A 146 -1.14 -11.33 -1.88
C ASP A 146 -1.06 -11.64 -3.38
N GLY A 147 -0.21 -10.89 -4.12
CA GLY A 147 0.00 -11.08 -5.56
C GLY A 147 -1.13 -10.52 -6.43
N ILE A 148 -1.91 -9.59 -5.90
CA ILE A 148 -3.04 -8.94 -6.56
C ILE A 148 -2.68 -7.49 -6.88
N LEU A 149 -3.03 -7.03 -8.08
CA LEU A 149 -2.93 -5.63 -8.47
C LEU A 149 -4.33 -5.00 -8.52
N TYR A 150 -4.41 -3.68 -8.35
CA TYR A 150 -5.69 -2.98 -8.39
C TYR A 150 -6.46 -3.21 -9.70
N VAL A 151 -5.76 -3.42 -10.81
CA VAL A 151 -6.36 -3.72 -12.13
C VAL A 151 -7.16 -5.02 -12.14
N ASP A 152 -6.84 -5.98 -11.25
CA ASP A 152 -7.56 -7.24 -11.11
C ASP A 152 -8.92 -7.05 -10.40
N ARG A 153 -9.04 -5.97 -9.61
CA ARG A 153 -10.26 -5.59 -8.89
C ARG A 153 -11.07 -4.51 -9.60
N ALA A 154 -10.43 -3.75 -10.47
CA ALA A 154 -11.07 -2.63 -11.16
C ALA A 154 -12.19 -3.12 -12.09
N ASP A 155 -13.36 -2.51 -11.97
CA ASP A 155 -14.46 -2.72 -12.91
C ASP A 155 -14.29 -1.91 -14.21
N THR A 156 -13.46 -0.87 -14.16
CA THR A 156 -13.12 -0.01 -15.30
C THR A 156 -11.66 0.40 -15.18
N VAL A 157 -10.90 0.26 -16.27
CA VAL A 157 -9.51 0.71 -16.38
C VAL A 157 -9.41 1.77 -17.45
N TYR A 158 -8.73 2.86 -17.14
CA TYR A 158 -8.53 3.99 -18.05
C TYR A 158 -7.08 4.03 -18.52
N ILE A 159 -6.91 4.17 -19.82
CA ILE A 159 -5.62 4.40 -20.46
C ILE A 159 -5.62 5.86 -20.89
N ASN A 160 -5.25 6.78 -20.00
CA ASN A 160 -5.20 8.18 -20.39
C ASN A 160 -4.44 9.03 -19.36
N GLN A 161 -3.47 9.76 -19.87
CA GLN A 161 -2.71 10.72 -19.08
C GLN A 161 -3.60 11.86 -18.54
N ALA A 162 -4.64 12.26 -19.28
CA ALA A 162 -5.59 13.28 -18.83
C ALA A 162 -6.40 12.81 -17.61
N TRP A 163 -6.73 11.54 -17.50
CA TRP A 163 -7.45 11.01 -16.35
C TRP A 163 -6.55 10.94 -15.10
N MET A 164 -5.25 10.70 -15.27
CA MET A 164 -4.28 10.81 -14.18
C MET A 164 -4.21 12.25 -13.63
N GLU A 165 -4.39 13.26 -14.49
CA GLU A 165 -4.48 14.67 -14.04
C GLU A 165 -5.81 14.94 -13.31
N GLU A 166 -6.91 14.31 -13.70
CA GLU A 166 -8.17 14.38 -12.96
C GLU A 166 -8.08 13.73 -11.58
N LEU A 167 -7.37 12.60 -11.45
CA LEU A 167 -7.11 11.96 -10.17
C LEU A 167 -6.40 12.88 -9.17
N LYS A 168 -5.44 13.67 -9.63
CA LYS A 168 -4.74 14.65 -8.79
C LYS A 168 -5.66 15.75 -8.25
N GLN A 169 -6.83 15.97 -8.87
CA GLN A 169 -7.83 16.94 -8.41
C GLN A 169 -8.81 16.34 -7.39
N PHE A 170 -8.81 15.03 -7.19
CA PHE A 170 -9.63 14.40 -6.16
C PHE A 170 -9.07 14.71 -4.78
N ASP A 171 -9.89 15.38 -3.97
CA ASP A 171 -9.57 15.64 -2.58
C ASP A 171 -10.01 14.45 -1.71
N TYR A 172 -9.11 13.51 -1.50
CA TYR A 172 -9.34 12.31 -0.70
C TYR A 172 -9.55 12.59 0.79
N THR A 173 -9.28 13.81 1.24
CA THR A 173 -9.44 14.21 2.65
C THR A 173 -10.85 14.73 2.94
N ARG A 174 -11.67 14.97 1.92
CA ARG A 174 -13.03 15.51 2.11
C ARG A 174 -13.96 14.46 2.74
N PRO A 175 -14.63 14.80 3.85
CA PRO A 175 -15.54 13.87 4.55
C PRO A 175 -16.73 13.40 3.71
N ASP A 176 -17.18 14.19 2.74
CA ASP A 176 -18.28 13.87 1.85
C ASP A 176 -17.89 12.89 0.73
N TRP A 177 -16.65 12.56 0.63
CA TRP A 177 -16.13 11.59 -0.32
C TRP A 177 -16.34 10.14 0.14
N TRP A 178 -16.51 9.92 1.45
CA TRP A 178 -16.69 8.62 2.10
C TRP A 178 -18.11 8.36 2.62
#